data_f38773279501ed1b9e140a5003e28c2e
#
_entry.id   f38773279501ed1b9e140a5003e28c2e
#
_cell.length_a   1.000
_cell.length_b   1.000
_cell.length_c   1.000
_cell.angle_alpha   90.00
_cell.angle_beta   90.00
_cell.angle_gamma   90.00
#
_symmetry.space_group_name_H-M   'P 1'
#
loop_
_entity.id
_entity.type
_entity.pdbx_description
1 polymer ?
#
loop_
_entity_poly.entity_id
_entity_poly.type
_entity_poly.pdbx_seq_one_letter_code
_entity_poly.pdbx_strand_id
1 'polypeptide(L)'
;MFSGTYFSEELYVLTLSSAEEHVAFRILPLDAKCRELNEKYLLPIGYELNNMFLVDWNEDDFGELNFYDMFDLLYPKLHNEKFPYVADDNLGIGAVYHIPKTEFENVIMEYFNIDSDKLQKKTIYDYQTQTYEYKPRGFYEIEYPEYPYSEVVGYKEHSDGTITLNVHVIYPYAGDSNVYMHDVTVRPLSDGGFQYVSNYIVSEEENNNITWHTPRLTEDEWNDIYGGQ
;
A
#
# COMPACT_ATOMS: atom_id res chain seq x y z
N MET A 1 12.07 -25.18 23.21
CA MET A 1 11.26 -26.42 23.06
C MET A 1 10.06 -26.03 22.24
N PHE A 2 9.88 -26.61 21.07
CA PHE A 2 8.74 -26.28 20.21
C PHE A 2 7.57 -27.21 20.60
N SER A 3 6.43 -26.64 20.97
CA SER A 3 5.19 -27.40 21.10
C SER A 3 4.23 -26.95 20.01
N GLY A 4 3.85 -27.84 19.13
CA GLY A 4 2.83 -27.59 18.13
C GLY A 4 1.51 -28.24 18.56
N THR A 5 0.42 -27.48 18.47
CA THR A 5 -0.92 -28.02 18.71
C THR A 5 -1.68 -27.99 17.38
N TYR A 6 -2.12 -29.15 16.92
CA TYR A 6 -2.96 -29.30 15.74
C TYR A 6 -4.40 -28.93 16.07
N PHE A 7 -4.98 -27.97 15.35
CA PHE A 7 -6.41 -27.64 15.47
C PHE A 7 -7.25 -28.01 14.25
N SER A 8 -6.65 -28.22 13.10
CA SER A 8 -7.22 -28.82 11.90
C SER A 8 -6.09 -29.10 10.93
N GLU A 9 -6.34 -29.79 9.83
CA GLU A 9 -5.33 -30.06 8.79
C GLU A 9 -4.80 -28.76 8.12
N GLU A 10 -5.35 -27.58 8.44
CA GLU A 10 -5.09 -26.32 7.76
C GLU A 10 -4.48 -25.24 8.65
N LEU A 11 -4.37 -25.40 9.95
CA LEU A 11 -3.88 -24.34 10.85
C LEU A 11 -2.75 -24.83 11.76
N TYR A 12 -1.57 -24.25 11.62
CA TYR A 12 -0.44 -24.46 12.53
C TYR A 12 -0.26 -23.24 13.42
N VAL A 13 -0.31 -23.42 14.73
CA VAL A 13 0.10 -22.42 15.70
C VAL A 13 1.46 -22.82 16.24
N LEU A 14 2.49 -22.06 15.90
CA LEU A 14 3.81 -22.18 16.48
C LEU A 14 3.92 -21.24 17.67
N THR A 15 4.00 -21.79 18.87
CA THR A 15 4.31 -21.02 20.07
C THR A 15 5.79 -21.15 20.37
N LEU A 16 6.53 -20.06 20.23
CA LEU A 16 7.90 -19.95 20.69
C LEU A 16 7.87 -19.43 22.13
N SER A 17 8.18 -20.28 23.11
CA SER A 17 8.37 -19.82 24.48
C SER A 17 9.85 -19.58 24.74
N SER A 18 10.29 -18.35 24.89
CA SER A 18 11.47 -18.00 25.65
C SER A 18 11.07 -17.73 27.10
N ALA A 19 12.00 -17.75 28.03
CA ALA A 19 11.71 -17.70 29.46
C ALA A 19 10.96 -16.44 29.94
N GLU A 20 10.73 -15.44 29.08
CA GLU A 20 10.14 -14.15 29.43
C GLU A 20 9.13 -13.57 28.43
N GLU A 21 9.02 -14.10 27.20
CA GLU A 21 8.04 -13.63 26.20
C GLU A 21 7.43 -14.79 25.40
N HIS A 22 6.11 -14.79 25.30
CA HIS A 22 5.39 -15.73 24.42
C HIS A 22 5.05 -15.03 23.12
N VAL A 23 5.71 -15.42 22.03
CA VAL A 23 5.34 -14.96 20.68
C VAL A 23 4.55 -16.07 20.01
N ALA A 24 3.29 -15.83 19.73
CA ALA A 24 2.44 -16.74 18.98
C ALA A 24 2.42 -16.32 17.52
N PHE A 25 2.88 -17.19 16.63
CA PHE A 25 2.74 -17.00 15.19
C PHE A 25 1.60 -17.88 14.68
N ARG A 26 0.71 -17.28 13.94
CA ARG A 26 -0.29 -18.02 13.18
C ARG A 26 0.28 -18.25 11.77
N ILE A 27 0.62 -19.50 11.47
CA ILE A 27 0.99 -19.91 10.11
C ILE A 27 -0.23 -20.57 9.51
N LEU A 28 -0.86 -19.90 8.55
CA LEU A 28 -1.80 -20.56 7.65
C LEU A 28 -0.98 -21.24 6.56
N PRO A 29 -1.13 -22.54 6.30
CA PRO A 29 -0.55 -23.15 5.12
C PRO A 29 -1.31 -22.63 3.91
N LEU A 30 -0.86 -21.49 3.36
CA LEU A 30 -1.39 -20.96 2.11
C LEU A 30 -1.12 -21.98 1.02
N ASP A 31 -2.11 -22.25 0.18
CA ASP A 31 -1.87 -23.06 -1.00
C ASP A 31 -0.88 -22.36 -1.95
N ALA A 32 -0.35 -23.12 -2.92
CA ALA A 32 0.68 -22.58 -3.81
C ALA A 32 0.17 -21.38 -4.63
N LYS A 33 -1.11 -21.38 -4.96
CA LYS A 33 -1.72 -20.29 -5.74
C LYS A 33 -1.90 -19.04 -4.89
N CYS A 34 -2.33 -19.15 -3.64
CA CYS A 34 -2.41 -18.02 -2.73
C CYS A 34 -1.04 -17.37 -2.53
N ARG A 35 0.04 -18.15 -2.38
CA ARG A 35 1.41 -17.61 -2.28
C ARG A 35 1.82 -16.87 -3.54
N GLU A 36 1.59 -17.46 -4.73
CA GLU A 36 1.88 -16.83 -6.02
C GLU A 36 1.15 -15.48 -6.16
N LEU A 37 -0.14 -15.44 -5.81
CA LEU A 37 -0.95 -14.22 -5.90
C LEU A 37 -0.47 -13.16 -4.91
N ASN A 38 -0.11 -13.56 -3.69
CA ASN A 38 0.46 -12.67 -2.68
C ASN A 38 1.79 -12.06 -3.16
N GLU A 39 2.71 -12.88 -3.65
CA GLU A 39 4.01 -12.44 -4.18
C GLU A 39 3.86 -11.50 -5.38
N LYS A 40 2.89 -11.78 -6.25
CA LYS A 40 2.68 -11.00 -7.47
C LYS A 40 2.01 -9.66 -7.22
N TYR A 41 0.98 -9.61 -6.37
CA TYR A 41 0.08 -8.47 -6.30
C TYR A 41 0.17 -7.67 -4.98
N LEU A 42 0.50 -8.31 -3.87
CA LEU A 42 0.45 -7.66 -2.55
C LEU A 42 1.85 -7.22 -2.06
N LEU A 43 2.81 -8.14 -2.04
CA LEU A 43 4.15 -7.87 -1.54
C LEU A 43 4.87 -6.71 -2.25
N PRO A 44 4.70 -6.49 -3.58
CA PRO A 44 5.35 -5.35 -4.23
C PRO A 44 4.84 -3.99 -3.76
N ILE A 45 3.63 -3.91 -3.23
CA ILE A 45 3.04 -2.68 -2.70
C ILE A 45 3.32 -2.57 -1.21
N GLY A 46 3.00 -3.60 -0.43
CA GLY A 46 3.14 -3.58 1.02
C GLY A 46 2.24 -2.55 1.71
N TYR A 47 2.59 -2.26 2.97
CA TYR A 47 1.83 -1.35 3.82
C TYR A 47 2.67 -0.16 4.29
N GLU A 48 3.89 -0.04 3.78
CA GLU A 48 4.83 1.00 4.11
C GLU A 48 4.55 2.24 3.25
N LEU A 49 4.45 3.41 3.90
CA LEU A 49 4.42 4.72 3.27
C LEU A 49 3.34 4.93 2.20
N ASN A 50 2.29 4.13 2.23
CA ASN A 50 1.16 4.27 1.34
C ASN A 50 -0.15 3.86 2.03
N ASN A 51 -1.27 4.39 1.53
CA ASN A 51 -2.58 4.07 2.07
C ASN A 51 -3.41 3.11 1.20
N MET A 52 -2.81 2.50 0.18
CA MET A 52 -3.54 1.72 -0.82
C MET A 52 -4.42 0.63 -0.23
N PHE A 53 -3.90 -0.06 0.79
CA PHE A 53 -4.59 -1.15 1.47
C PHE A 53 -5.21 -0.74 2.81
N LEU A 54 -5.13 0.55 3.18
CA LEU A 54 -5.64 1.10 4.44
C LEU A 54 -7.00 1.80 4.30
N VAL A 55 -7.46 2.04 3.08
CA VAL A 55 -8.70 2.76 2.77
C VAL A 55 -9.52 2.00 1.73
N ASP A 56 -10.84 2.20 1.77
CA ASP A 56 -11.73 1.70 0.74
C ASP A 56 -11.63 2.55 -0.52
N TRP A 57 -11.48 1.89 -1.66
CA TRP A 57 -11.50 2.54 -2.97
C TRP A 57 -11.85 1.54 -4.09
N ASN A 58 -12.31 2.04 -5.21
CA ASN A 58 -12.51 1.31 -6.45
C ASN A 58 -12.25 2.21 -7.67
N GLU A 59 -12.17 1.64 -8.87
CA GLU A 59 -11.85 2.37 -10.11
C GLU A 59 -12.92 3.39 -10.56
N ASP A 60 -14.10 3.41 -9.93
CA ASP A 60 -15.12 4.41 -10.24
C ASP A 60 -14.79 5.77 -9.66
N ASP A 61 -14.30 5.83 -8.42
CA ASP A 61 -14.01 7.09 -7.74
C ASP A 61 -12.65 7.18 -7.02
N PHE A 62 -11.98 6.04 -6.80
CA PHE A 62 -10.71 5.90 -6.09
C PHE A 62 -10.72 6.35 -4.61
N GLY A 63 -11.88 6.62 -4.01
CA GLY A 63 -12.01 6.98 -2.59
C GLY A 63 -10.95 7.98 -2.12
N GLU A 64 -10.30 7.65 -1.00
CA GLU A 64 -9.21 8.44 -0.39
C GLU A 64 -7.80 7.91 -0.77
N LEU A 65 -7.68 7.12 -1.85
CA LEU A 65 -6.37 6.63 -2.32
C LEU A 65 -5.45 7.80 -2.66
N ASN A 66 -4.25 7.80 -2.06
CA ASN A 66 -3.26 8.85 -2.28
C ASN A 66 -2.37 8.51 -3.48
N PHE A 67 -2.57 9.19 -4.59
CA PHE A 67 -1.81 8.96 -5.82
C PHE A 67 -0.36 9.44 -5.76
N TYR A 68 0.00 10.33 -4.85
CA TYR A 68 1.40 10.70 -4.65
C TYR A 68 2.17 9.59 -3.94
N ASP A 69 1.53 8.89 -2.99
CA ASP A 69 2.13 7.72 -2.37
C ASP A 69 2.31 6.59 -3.40
N MET A 70 1.31 6.43 -4.29
CA MET A 70 1.42 5.47 -5.39
C MET A 70 2.54 5.85 -6.36
N PHE A 71 2.70 7.12 -6.68
CA PHE A 71 3.79 7.58 -7.54
C PHE A 71 5.15 7.29 -6.91
N ASP A 72 5.34 7.62 -5.63
CA ASP A 72 6.59 7.35 -4.90
C ASP A 72 6.98 5.87 -4.94
N LEU A 73 5.98 4.99 -4.77
CA LEU A 73 6.17 3.56 -4.71
C LEU A 73 6.40 2.94 -6.10
N LEU A 74 5.66 3.40 -7.12
CA LEU A 74 5.59 2.75 -8.44
C LEU A 74 6.63 3.31 -9.42
N TYR A 75 7.03 4.57 -9.29
CA TYR A 75 8.04 5.18 -10.17
C TYR A 75 9.36 4.38 -10.20
N PRO A 76 9.97 4.03 -9.06
CA PRO A 76 11.20 3.24 -9.06
C PRO A 76 11.02 1.84 -9.66
N LYS A 77 9.84 1.26 -9.51
CA LYS A 77 9.52 -0.07 -10.07
C LYS A 77 9.40 -0.04 -11.59
N LEU A 78 8.77 1.00 -12.13
CA LEU A 78 8.56 1.14 -13.56
C LEU A 78 9.85 1.52 -14.29
N HIS A 79 10.64 2.43 -13.71
CA HIS A 79 11.84 2.98 -14.36
C HIS A 79 13.12 2.27 -13.97
N ASN A 80 13.10 1.41 -12.93
CA ASN A 80 14.28 0.79 -12.34
C ASN A 80 15.38 1.82 -11.97
N GLU A 81 14.96 2.98 -11.53
CA GLU A 81 15.79 4.12 -11.18
C GLU A 81 15.38 4.67 -9.81
N LYS A 82 16.31 5.35 -9.15
CA LYS A 82 15.97 6.08 -7.93
C LYS A 82 14.99 7.19 -8.25
N PHE A 83 14.08 7.40 -7.33
CA PHE A 83 13.10 8.47 -7.41
C PHE A 83 13.81 9.85 -7.45
N PRO A 84 13.61 10.68 -8.50
CA PRO A 84 14.39 11.91 -8.68
C PRO A 84 13.88 13.09 -7.84
N TYR A 85 12.65 12.99 -7.33
CA TYR A 85 11.97 14.07 -6.62
C TYR A 85 12.08 13.87 -5.10
N VAL A 86 13.27 13.61 -4.60
CA VAL A 86 13.56 13.55 -3.17
C VAL A 86 14.15 14.87 -2.73
N ALA A 87 13.76 15.29 -1.53
CA ALA A 87 14.41 16.39 -0.87
C ALA A 87 15.91 16.05 -0.71
N ASP A 88 16.80 16.90 -1.22
CA ASP A 88 18.22 16.74 -0.91
C ASP A 88 18.49 17.12 0.56
N ASP A 89 19.60 16.63 1.11
CA ASP A 89 19.93 16.75 2.54
C ASP A 89 20.04 18.22 3.03
N ASN A 90 20.05 19.20 2.14
CA ASN A 90 20.29 20.60 2.47
C ASN A 90 19.16 21.54 2.09
N LEU A 91 18.36 21.22 1.10
CA LEU A 91 17.40 22.13 0.48
C LEU A 91 15.98 21.57 0.42
N GLY A 92 15.78 20.34 0.86
CA GLY A 92 14.53 19.64 0.66
C GLY A 92 13.42 19.98 1.63
N ILE A 93 13.70 20.75 2.67
CA ILE A 93 12.69 21.15 3.64
C ILE A 93 11.72 22.13 2.93
N GLY A 94 10.46 21.67 2.76
CA GLY A 94 9.45 22.46 2.08
C GLY A 94 9.62 22.56 0.56
N ALA A 95 10.47 21.72 -0.06
CA ALA A 95 10.61 21.70 -1.51
C ALA A 95 9.32 21.26 -2.20
N VAL A 96 8.93 22.00 -3.22
CA VAL A 96 7.79 21.69 -4.09
C VAL A 96 8.33 21.47 -5.49
N TYR A 97 8.00 20.32 -6.08
CA TYR A 97 8.37 19.97 -7.45
C TYR A 97 7.16 20.01 -8.36
N HIS A 98 7.40 20.19 -9.64
CA HIS A 98 6.37 20.18 -10.67
C HIS A 98 6.67 19.04 -11.66
N ILE A 99 5.97 17.92 -11.48
CA ILE A 99 6.15 16.72 -12.29
C ILE A 99 5.37 16.87 -13.61
N PRO A 100 6.00 16.68 -14.77
CA PRO A 100 5.30 16.71 -16.04
C PRO A 100 4.12 15.75 -16.09
N LYS A 101 3.00 16.21 -16.68
CA LYS A 101 1.77 15.43 -16.82
C LYS A 101 2.03 14.00 -17.30
N THR A 102 2.77 13.88 -18.41
CA THR A 102 3.04 12.57 -19.02
C THR A 102 3.83 11.64 -18.12
N GLU A 103 4.75 12.17 -17.32
CA GLU A 103 5.54 11.36 -16.39
C GLU A 103 4.70 10.82 -15.25
N PHE A 104 3.93 11.68 -14.59
CA PHE A 104 3.07 11.28 -13.48
C PHE A 104 1.97 10.30 -13.92
N GLU A 105 1.26 10.66 -15.01
CA GLU A 105 0.16 9.86 -15.53
C GLU A 105 0.61 8.50 -16.03
N ASN A 106 1.76 8.39 -16.71
CA ASN A 106 2.27 7.10 -17.19
C ASN A 106 2.54 6.14 -16.03
N VAL A 107 3.08 6.61 -14.90
CA VAL A 107 3.33 5.76 -13.73
C VAL A 107 2.03 5.28 -13.12
N ILE A 108 1.06 6.16 -12.95
CA ILE A 108 -0.22 5.81 -12.31
C ILE A 108 -1.08 4.93 -13.22
N MET A 109 -1.21 5.29 -14.51
CA MET A 109 -2.08 4.59 -15.44
C MET A 109 -1.57 3.19 -15.83
N GLU A 110 -0.30 2.89 -15.61
CA GLU A 110 0.23 1.53 -15.75
C GLU A 110 -0.46 0.56 -14.79
N TYR A 111 -0.73 1.00 -13.56
CA TYR A 111 -1.27 0.16 -12.50
C TYR A 111 -2.75 0.41 -12.14
N PHE A 112 -3.32 1.52 -12.63
CA PHE A 112 -4.70 1.91 -12.35
C PHE A 112 -5.43 2.30 -13.63
N ASN A 113 -6.65 1.79 -13.79
CA ASN A 113 -7.52 2.20 -14.90
C ASN A 113 -8.21 3.54 -14.57
N ILE A 114 -7.41 4.60 -14.59
CA ILE A 114 -7.86 5.98 -14.31
C ILE A 114 -7.59 6.86 -15.52
N ASP A 115 -8.55 7.75 -15.86
CA ASP A 115 -8.34 8.74 -16.88
C ASP A 115 -7.67 10.02 -16.32
N SER A 116 -7.10 10.82 -17.23
CA SER A 116 -6.41 12.06 -16.90
C SER A 116 -7.28 13.06 -16.13
N ASP A 117 -8.54 13.22 -16.51
CA ASP A 117 -9.45 14.18 -15.87
C ASP A 117 -9.79 13.78 -14.44
N LYS A 118 -9.95 12.48 -14.18
CA LYS A 118 -10.19 11.95 -12.84
C LYS A 118 -8.94 12.08 -11.97
N LEU A 119 -7.76 11.73 -12.50
CA LEU A 119 -6.50 11.85 -11.78
C LEU A 119 -6.17 13.31 -11.40
N GLN A 120 -6.40 14.27 -12.33
CA GLN A 120 -6.23 15.70 -12.07
C GLN A 120 -7.16 16.22 -10.96
N LYS A 121 -8.35 15.65 -10.81
CA LYS A 121 -9.29 16.02 -9.73
C LYS A 121 -8.91 15.45 -8.37
N LYS A 122 -8.14 14.38 -8.35
CA LYS A 122 -7.67 13.68 -7.14
C LYS A 122 -6.31 14.18 -6.64
N THR A 123 -5.70 15.12 -7.37
CA THR A 123 -4.36 15.63 -7.13
C THR A 123 -4.32 17.14 -7.32
N ILE A 124 -3.17 17.76 -7.08
CA ILE A 124 -2.96 19.18 -7.37
C ILE A 124 -2.35 19.31 -8.77
N TYR A 125 -3.13 19.74 -9.73
CA TYR A 125 -2.73 19.85 -11.13
C TYR A 125 -2.79 21.29 -11.63
N ASP A 126 -1.69 21.78 -12.19
CA ASP A 126 -1.63 23.08 -12.85
C ASP A 126 -1.90 22.94 -14.36
N TYR A 127 -3.05 23.43 -14.79
CA TYR A 127 -3.48 23.43 -16.21
C TYR A 127 -2.63 24.33 -17.11
N GLN A 128 -1.95 25.35 -16.56
CA GLN A 128 -1.15 26.27 -17.35
C GLN A 128 0.20 25.67 -17.71
N THR A 129 0.85 25.05 -16.74
CA THR A 129 2.15 24.40 -16.92
C THR A 129 2.03 22.94 -17.33
N GLN A 130 0.86 22.33 -17.19
CA GLN A 130 0.60 20.91 -17.41
C GLN A 130 1.49 20.04 -16.51
N THR A 131 1.54 20.36 -15.22
CA THR A 131 2.32 19.64 -14.22
C THR A 131 1.49 19.30 -13.00
N TYR A 132 1.89 18.23 -12.30
CA TYR A 132 1.40 17.88 -10.98
C TYR A 132 2.31 18.50 -9.93
N GLU A 133 1.74 19.22 -8.96
CA GLU A 133 2.49 19.71 -7.82
C GLU A 133 2.81 18.55 -6.89
N TYR A 134 4.08 18.36 -6.60
CA TYR A 134 4.57 17.25 -5.78
C TYR A 134 5.39 17.75 -4.60
N LYS A 135 5.02 17.31 -3.42
CA LYS A 135 5.65 17.64 -2.15
C LYS A 135 6.26 16.34 -1.57
N PRO A 136 7.59 16.16 -1.57
CA PRO A 136 8.22 14.98 -0.99
C PRO A 136 7.85 14.80 0.48
N ARG A 137 7.77 13.57 0.97
CA ARG A 137 7.51 13.28 2.38
C ARG A 137 8.57 13.91 3.29
N GLY A 138 9.83 13.69 3.02
CA GLY A 138 10.92 14.36 3.72
C GLY A 138 10.99 14.04 5.22
N PHE A 139 11.33 15.05 6.02
CA PHE A 139 11.69 14.89 7.44
C PHE A 139 10.52 14.64 8.41
N TYR A 140 9.27 14.75 7.98
CA TYR A 140 8.14 14.41 8.85
C TYR A 140 7.79 12.93 8.83
N GLU A 141 8.46 12.17 8.00
CA GLU A 141 8.26 10.75 7.87
C GLU A 141 8.84 10.00 9.07
N ILE A 142 8.02 9.13 9.65
CA ILE A 142 8.42 8.27 10.75
C ILE A 142 8.70 6.89 10.17
N GLU A 143 9.95 6.43 10.31
CA GLU A 143 10.30 5.06 10.01
C GLU A 143 9.89 4.17 11.18
N TYR A 144 9.11 3.14 10.90
CA TYR A 144 8.76 2.12 11.88
C TYR A 144 9.74 0.94 11.76
N PRO A 145 10.11 0.30 12.87
CA PRO A 145 11.09 -0.79 12.83
C PRO A 145 10.57 -2.02 12.08
N GLU A 146 9.26 -2.18 12.01
CA GLU A 146 8.60 -3.28 11.32
C GLU A 146 7.30 -2.78 10.71
N TYR A 147 6.96 -3.32 9.55
CA TYR A 147 5.70 -3.08 8.85
C TYR A 147 4.87 -4.36 8.79
N PRO A 148 3.54 -4.25 8.70
CA PRO A 148 2.72 -5.41 8.45
C PRO A 148 3.01 -6.01 7.07
N TYR A 149 2.66 -7.28 6.91
CA TYR A 149 2.72 -7.96 5.64
C TYR A 149 1.39 -8.65 5.32
N SER A 150 1.17 -8.93 4.05
CA SER A 150 -0.02 -9.58 3.54
C SER A 150 0.09 -11.10 3.57
N GLU A 151 -1.03 -11.76 3.86
CA GLU A 151 -1.25 -13.18 3.57
C GLU A 151 -2.55 -13.32 2.76
N VAL A 152 -2.46 -13.74 1.51
CA VAL A 152 -3.63 -14.11 0.73
C VAL A 152 -4.12 -15.46 1.22
N VAL A 153 -5.28 -15.47 1.85
CA VAL A 153 -5.89 -16.68 2.45
C VAL A 153 -6.93 -17.34 1.56
N GLY A 154 -7.36 -16.65 0.51
CA GLY A 154 -8.31 -17.12 -0.47
C GLY A 154 -8.35 -16.21 -1.68
N TYR A 155 -8.97 -16.67 -2.75
CA TYR A 155 -9.18 -15.86 -3.96
C TYR A 155 -10.44 -16.30 -4.71
N LYS A 156 -10.95 -15.40 -5.53
CA LYS A 156 -12.07 -15.65 -6.42
C LYS A 156 -11.81 -15.05 -7.79
N GLU A 157 -11.80 -15.91 -8.80
CA GLU A 157 -11.76 -15.50 -10.20
C GLU A 157 -13.17 -15.13 -10.69
N HIS A 158 -13.30 -14.02 -11.39
CA HIS A 158 -14.57 -13.52 -11.93
C HIS A 158 -14.66 -13.74 -13.43
N SER A 159 -15.90 -13.75 -13.96
CA SER A 159 -16.17 -14.00 -15.37
C SER A 159 -15.65 -12.90 -16.31
N ASP A 160 -15.35 -11.72 -15.79
CA ASP A 160 -14.74 -10.59 -16.50
C ASP A 160 -13.21 -10.64 -16.51
N GLY A 161 -12.61 -11.69 -15.93
CA GLY A 161 -11.18 -11.91 -15.86
C GLY A 161 -10.50 -11.23 -14.66
N THR A 162 -11.23 -10.52 -13.80
CA THR A 162 -10.67 -9.99 -12.55
C THR A 162 -10.53 -11.07 -11.49
N ILE A 163 -9.67 -10.83 -10.51
CA ILE A 163 -9.42 -11.74 -9.38
C ILE A 163 -9.55 -10.93 -8.10
N THR A 164 -10.44 -11.34 -7.20
CA THR A 164 -10.50 -10.81 -5.84
C THR A 164 -9.69 -11.69 -4.90
N LEU A 165 -8.80 -11.09 -4.16
CA LEU A 165 -7.91 -11.70 -3.17
C LEU A 165 -8.42 -11.38 -1.77
N ASN A 166 -8.66 -12.41 -0.95
CA ASN A 166 -8.98 -12.23 0.46
C ASN A 166 -7.65 -12.18 1.23
N VAL A 167 -7.40 -11.08 1.89
CA VAL A 167 -6.09 -10.77 2.49
C VAL A 167 -6.22 -10.61 3.99
N HIS A 168 -5.36 -11.31 4.74
CA HIS A 168 -5.11 -11.04 6.14
C HIS A 168 -3.86 -10.17 6.27
N VAL A 169 -3.95 -9.14 7.08
CA VAL A 169 -2.82 -8.25 7.40
C VAL A 169 -2.20 -8.71 8.71
N ILE A 170 -0.95 -9.09 8.65
CA ILE A 170 -0.20 -9.63 9.78
C ILE A 170 0.79 -8.57 10.27
N TYR A 171 0.72 -8.21 11.54
CA TYR A 171 1.65 -7.28 12.17
C TYR A 171 2.30 -7.91 13.40
N PRO A 172 3.45 -8.58 13.24
CA PRO A 172 4.08 -9.36 14.30
C PRO A 172 4.45 -8.53 15.54
N TYR A 173 4.75 -7.23 15.34
CA TYR A 173 5.17 -6.34 16.41
C TYR A 173 4.08 -6.07 17.45
N ALA A 174 2.82 -6.07 17.03
CA ALA A 174 1.68 -5.90 17.94
C ALA A 174 1.32 -7.21 18.68
N GLY A 175 1.97 -8.32 18.36
CA GLY A 175 1.60 -9.64 18.88
C GLY A 175 0.33 -10.21 18.25
N ASP A 176 -0.26 -9.51 17.32
CA ASP A 176 -1.49 -9.91 16.64
C ASP A 176 -1.20 -10.54 15.28
N SER A 177 -1.72 -11.74 15.11
CA SER A 177 -1.59 -12.51 13.86
C SER A 177 -2.56 -12.06 12.77
N ASN A 178 -3.45 -11.11 13.05
CA ASN A 178 -4.39 -10.55 12.10
C ASN A 178 -4.90 -9.20 12.61
N VAL A 179 -4.39 -8.12 12.04
CA VAL A 179 -4.76 -6.75 12.47
C VAL A 179 -6.08 -6.35 11.84
N TYR A 180 -6.26 -6.66 10.57
CA TYR A 180 -7.51 -6.51 9.82
C TYR A 180 -7.49 -7.39 8.59
N MET A 181 -8.64 -7.48 7.92
CA MET A 181 -8.81 -8.18 6.64
C MET A 181 -9.31 -7.20 5.59
N HIS A 182 -8.83 -7.37 4.36
CA HIS A 182 -9.33 -6.62 3.22
C HIS A 182 -9.40 -7.48 1.96
N ASP A 183 -10.23 -7.06 1.02
CA ASP A 183 -10.39 -7.68 -0.29
C ASP A 183 -9.76 -6.78 -1.35
N VAL A 184 -8.76 -7.29 -2.06
CA VAL A 184 -8.12 -6.60 -3.18
C VAL A 184 -8.57 -7.24 -4.48
N THR A 185 -9.11 -6.44 -5.40
CA THR A 185 -9.41 -6.91 -6.75
C THR A 185 -8.37 -6.42 -7.74
N VAL A 186 -7.86 -7.33 -8.55
CA VAL A 186 -6.88 -7.06 -9.60
C VAL A 186 -7.41 -7.52 -10.97
N ARG A 187 -6.95 -6.88 -12.02
CA ARG A 187 -7.21 -7.22 -13.42
C ARG A 187 -5.90 -7.62 -14.09
N PRO A 188 -5.64 -8.91 -14.33
CA PRO A 188 -4.53 -9.35 -15.18
C PRO A 188 -4.70 -8.82 -16.62
N LEU A 189 -3.61 -8.36 -17.22
CA LEU A 189 -3.59 -7.87 -18.59
C LEU A 189 -2.97 -8.91 -19.55
N SER A 190 -3.29 -8.79 -20.83
CA SER A 190 -2.85 -9.76 -21.86
C SER A 190 -1.35 -9.71 -22.16
N ASP A 191 -0.68 -8.63 -21.81
CA ASP A 191 0.78 -8.43 -21.94
C ASP A 191 1.59 -8.98 -20.75
N GLY A 192 0.90 -9.53 -19.74
CA GLY A 192 1.47 -10.04 -18.50
C GLY A 192 1.50 -9.03 -17.34
N GLY A 193 1.16 -7.77 -17.61
CA GLY A 193 0.92 -6.74 -16.59
C GLY A 193 -0.38 -6.98 -15.83
N PHE A 194 -0.73 -6.03 -14.98
CA PHE A 194 -2.00 -6.05 -14.26
C PHE A 194 -2.37 -4.64 -13.77
N GLN A 195 -3.64 -4.46 -13.45
CA GLN A 195 -4.13 -3.24 -12.81
C GLN A 195 -4.88 -3.58 -11.52
N TYR A 196 -4.80 -2.70 -10.55
CA TYR A 196 -5.63 -2.75 -9.36
C TYR A 196 -6.99 -2.13 -9.65
N VAL A 197 -8.04 -2.79 -9.18
CA VAL A 197 -9.45 -2.43 -9.46
C VAL A 197 -10.13 -1.88 -8.21
N SER A 198 -9.87 -2.48 -7.04
CA SER A 198 -10.45 -2.04 -5.78
C SER A 198 -9.71 -2.57 -4.57
N ASN A 199 -9.92 -1.92 -3.43
CA ASN A 199 -9.63 -2.41 -2.10
C ASN A 199 -10.80 -2.12 -1.18
N TYR A 200 -11.24 -3.10 -0.38
CA TYR A 200 -12.29 -2.94 0.61
C TYR A 200 -11.87 -3.58 1.94
N ILE A 201 -11.99 -2.81 3.02
CA ILE A 201 -11.76 -3.31 4.38
C ILE A 201 -12.96 -4.16 4.79
N VAL A 202 -12.72 -5.44 5.10
CA VAL A 202 -13.79 -6.42 5.41
C VAL A 202 -14.08 -6.47 6.89
N SER A 203 -13.07 -6.35 7.74
CA SER A 203 -13.23 -6.32 9.18
C SER A 203 -12.22 -5.36 9.80
N GLU A 204 -12.72 -4.45 10.58
CA GLU A 204 -11.94 -3.67 11.53
C GLU A 204 -12.17 -4.28 12.90
N GLU A 205 -11.16 -4.84 13.56
CA GLU A 205 -11.26 -5.07 14.99
C GLU A 205 -11.22 -3.70 15.71
N GLU A 206 -11.98 -3.52 16.79
CA GLU A 206 -12.25 -2.24 17.46
C GLU A 206 -11.02 -1.47 17.97
N ASN A 207 -9.80 -1.93 17.69
CA ASN A 207 -8.54 -1.37 18.17
C ASN A 207 -7.52 -1.02 17.07
N ASN A 208 -7.96 -0.69 15.87
CA ASN A 208 -7.06 -0.33 14.77
C ASN A 208 -6.42 1.06 14.96
N ASN A 209 -5.59 1.20 15.97
CA ASN A 209 -4.54 2.20 15.94
C ASN A 209 -3.50 1.72 14.92
N ILE A 210 -3.69 2.10 13.66
CA ILE A 210 -2.70 1.95 12.61
C ILE A 210 -1.50 2.81 13.02
N THR A 211 -0.52 2.19 13.66
CA THR A 211 0.64 2.89 14.21
C THR A 211 1.83 2.91 13.25
N TRP A 212 1.78 2.13 12.18
CA TRP A 212 2.86 1.97 11.20
C TRP A 212 2.75 2.85 9.96
N HIS A 213 1.71 3.66 9.86
CA HIS A 213 1.48 4.54 8.72
C HIS A 213 1.48 6.01 9.14
N THR A 214 2.35 6.79 8.51
CA THR A 214 2.34 8.24 8.61
C THR A 214 1.66 8.79 7.36
N PRO A 215 0.47 9.39 7.46
CA PRO A 215 -0.20 9.97 6.30
C PRO A 215 0.65 11.10 5.71
N ARG A 216 0.50 11.33 4.40
CA ARG A 216 1.08 12.50 3.76
C ARG A 216 0.43 13.76 4.32
N LEU A 217 1.20 14.81 4.54
CA LEU A 217 0.68 16.09 5.01
C LEU A 217 -0.40 16.61 4.06
N THR A 218 -1.48 17.08 4.63
CA THR A 218 -2.48 17.88 3.91
C THR A 218 -1.90 19.21 3.47
N GLU A 219 -2.59 19.90 2.57
CA GLU A 219 -2.18 21.23 2.10
C GLU A 219 -2.04 22.24 3.25
N ASP A 220 -3.00 22.22 4.18
CA ASP A 220 -3.00 23.12 5.34
C ASP A 220 -1.83 22.81 6.28
N GLU A 221 -1.60 21.53 6.61
CA GLU A 221 -0.46 21.11 7.44
C GLU A 221 0.89 21.45 6.78
N TRP A 222 1.00 21.27 5.46
CA TRP A 222 2.20 21.66 4.72
C TRP A 222 2.45 23.15 4.82
N ASN A 223 1.43 23.96 4.59
CA ASN A 223 1.53 25.42 4.66
C ASN A 223 1.84 25.90 6.08
N ASP A 224 1.30 25.27 7.10
CA ASP A 224 1.59 25.59 8.51
C ASP A 224 3.06 25.28 8.87
N ILE A 225 3.63 24.21 8.33
CA ILE A 225 5.00 23.78 8.63
C ILE A 225 6.01 24.54 7.75
N TYR A 226 5.73 24.68 6.46
CA TYR A 226 6.71 25.14 5.46
C TYR A 226 6.31 26.44 4.72
N GLY A 227 5.06 26.85 4.76
CA GLY A 227 4.54 28.00 3.99
C GLY A 227 4.98 29.38 4.47
N GLY A 228 5.73 29.47 5.56
CA GLY A 228 6.23 30.72 6.12
C GLY A 228 7.68 31.08 5.73
N GLN A 229 8.28 30.36 4.78
CA GLN A 229 9.66 30.58 4.34
C GLN A 229 9.76 31.47 3.12
#